data_62c27e61c2750a749f0c0023503b0e30
#
_entry.id   62c27e61c2750a749f0c0023503b0e30
#
_cell.length_a   1.000
_cell.length_b   1.000
_cell.length_c   1.000
_cell.angle_alpha   90.00
_cell.angle_beta   90.00
_cell.angle_gamma   90.00
#
_symmetry.space_group_name_H-M   'P 1'
#
loop_
_entity.id
_entity.type
_entity.pdbx_description
1 polymer ?
#
loop_
_entity_poly.entity_id
_entity_poly.type
_entity_poly.pdbx_seq_one_letter_code
_entity_poly.pdbx_strand_id
1 'polypeptide(L)'
;MKKLIAFISFLSFCFLSVQAQDNKANAAKLNKQAEAAYNRVQTNTNRDSLTVYRAVVDGITYSLKCEEYDRMPNRKGKVKTEFGEQNMLRVTTLYPMLIDAGQFLLKSSYTKVEGQKALELYLTARNNPMVIDIPDESGIAAYYLAYDYLKSRNFRMAEKYADLAMQYEETAQVSVEVKAECMGEQMKNAEDSLQYLAVLAKLYETEPTNSKYFSWLMKFYQHSTARFNIESFIDHQLVNDSKSAIPWILKGEIAMQAGRWDEAIEAYKLADELSPNLIPVAFNIGVCLNMRGLEIRNEVLEKQQQGELISENDYMIYFADARNYLERVRAKDPRRNKVDWVNPLYMAYTLLGDKIKAQELEALTNKFKK
;
A
#
# COMPACT_ATOMS: atom_id res chain seq x y z
N MET A 1 47.56 -51.31 7.52
CA MET A 1 46.16 -50.88 7.71
C MET A 1 45.84 -50.45 9.15
N LYS A 2 46.09 -51.22 10.21
CA LYS A 2 45.70 -50.80 11.57
C LYS A 2 46.37 -49.51 12.07
N LYS A 3 47.62 -49.19 11.69
CA LYS A 3 48.32 -47.94 12.09
C LYS A 3 47.77 -46.72 11.33
N LEU A 4 47.27 -46.87 10.09
CA LEU A 4 46.68 -45.79 9.30
C LEU A 4 45.28 -45.40 9.82
N ILE A 5 44.47 -46.39 10.23
CA ILE A 5 43.16 -46.19 10.82
C ILE A 5 43.27 -45.48 12.18
N ALA A 6 44.27 -45.86 13.02
CA ALA A 6 44.53 -45.18 14.29
C ALA A 6 44.98 -43.70 14.10
N PHE A 7 45.74 -43.40 13.06
CA PHE A 7 46.20 -42.06 12.77
C PHE A 7 45.05 -41.16 12.23
N ILE A 8 44.17 -41.69 11.37
CA ILE A 8 43.00 -40.99 10.88
C ILE A 8 41.99 -40.74 12.00
N SER A 9 41.76 -41.70 12.89
CA SER A 9 40.88 -41.53 14.06
C SER A 9 41.44 -40.52 15.07
N PHE A 10 42.75 -40.45 15.25
CA PHE A 10 43.41 -39.49 16.14
C PHE A 10 43.36 -38.05 15.56
N LEU A 11 43.59 -37.87 14.25
CA LEU A 11 43.45 -36.61 13.58
C LEU A 11 42.00 -36.11 13.60
N SER A 12 41.01 -36.95 13.35
CA SER A 12 39.58 -36.64 13.44
C SER A 12 39.20 -36.22 14.87
N PHE A 13 39.70 -36.89 15.89
CA PHE A 13 39.45 -36.57 17.29
C PHE A 13 40.14 -35.26 17.72
N CYS A 14 41.31 -34.94 17.18
CA CYS A 14 41.98 -33.66 17.42
C CYS A 14 41.23 -32.49 16.74
N PHE A 15 40.73 -32.65 15.50
CA PHE A 15 39.94 -31.64 14.82
C PHE A 15 38.64 -31.32 15.57
N LEU A 16 37.87 -32.34 15.96
CA LEU A 16 36.64 -32.18 16.76
C LEU A 16 36.92 -31.52 18.11
N SER A 17 38.08 -31.80 18.73
CA SER A 17 38.46 -31.23 20.02
C SER A 17 38.86 -29.75 19.95
N VAL A 18 39.51 -29.31 18.85
CA VAL A 18 39.87 -27.91 18.62
C VAL A 18 38.58 -27.11 18.34
N GLN A 19 37.74 -27.61 17.47
CA GLN A 19 36.46 -26.96 17.14
C GLN A 19 35.53 -26.80 18.36
N ALA A 20 35.49 -27.82 19.25
CA ALA A 20 34.68 -27.75 20.46
C ALA A 20 35.24 -26.75 21.51
N GLN A 21 36.57 -26.49 21.53
CA GLN A 21 37.15 -25.44 22.36
C GLN A 21 36.86 -24.05 21.83
N ASP A 22 36.89 -23.88 20.49
CA ASP A 22 36.57 -22.64 19.82
C ASP A 22 35.09 -22.25 20.01
N ASN A 23 34.18 -23.22 20.00
CA ASN A 23 32.77 -22.99 20.25
C ASN A 23 32.50 -22.37 21.63
N LYS A 24 33.10 -22.90 22.70
CA LYS A 24 32.95 -22.33 24.06
C LYS A 24 33.58 -20.96 24.20
N ALA A 25 34.74 -20.75 23.60
CA ALA A 25 35.37 -19.42 23.57
C ALA A 25 34.54 -18.42 22.80
N ASN A 26 33.93 -18.83 21.67
CA ASN A 26 33.04 -18.01 20.89
C ASN A 26 31.76 -17.66 21.66
N ALA A 27 31.11 -18.63 22.32
CA ALA A 27 29.98 -18.40 23.19
C ALA A 27 30.29 -17.38 24.29
N ALA A 28 31.39 -17.53 25.01
CA ALA A 28 31.80 -16.60 26.06
C ALA A 28 32.10 -15.18 25.54
N LYS A 29 32.72 -15.06 24.36
CA LYS A 29 32.97 -13.77 23.71
C LYS A 29 31.65 -13.09 23.33
N LEU A 30 30.74 -13.84 22.70
CA LEU A 30 29.43 -13.34 22.30
C LEU A 30 28.56 -12.96 23.50
N ASN A 31 28.63 -13.74 24.59
CA ASN A 31 27.96 -13.41 25.85
C ASN A 31 28.38 -12.04 26.38
N LYS A 32 29.70 -11.74 26.41
CA LYS A 32 30.20 -10.42 26.83
C LYS A 32 29.70 -9.28 25.91
N GLN A 33 29.65 -9.54 24.60
CA GLN A 33 29.15 -8.56 23.63
C GLN A 33 27.65 -8.31 23.81
N ALA A 34 26.87 -9.39 24.01
CA ALA A 34 25.44 -9.31 24.28
C ALA A 34 25.12 -8.55 25.58
N GLU A 35 25.91 -8.86 26.66
CA GLU A 35 25.79 -8.15 27.94
C GLU A 35 26.10 -6.67 27.82
N ALA A 36 27.18 -6.31 27.13
CA ALA A 36 27.54 -4.91 26.90
C ALA A 36 26.43 -4.14 26.08
N ALA A 37 25.85 -4.80 25.08
CA ALA A 37 24.75 -4.23 24.31
C ALA A 37 23.49 -4.09 25.17
N TYR A 38 23.10 -5.10 25.92
CA TYR A 38 21.96 -5.07 26.84
C TYR A 38 22.10 -3.95 27.88
N ASN A 39 23.27 -3.83 28.50
CA ASN A 39 23.55 -2.78 29.50
C ASN A 39 23.44 -1.38 28.86
N ARG A 40 23.86 -1.19 27.61
CA ARG A 40 23.66 0.09 26.91
C ARG A 40 22.17 0.46 26.78
N VAL A 41 21.32 -0.52 26.52
CA VAL A 41 19.86 -0.29 26.46
C VAL A 41 19.32 0.11 27.83
N GLN A 42 19.74 -0.61 28.89
CA GLN A 42 19.24 -0.38 30.26
C GLN A 42 19.75 0.91 30.89
N THR A 43 20.96 1.34 30.56
CA THR A 43 21.62 2.48 31.24
C THR A 43 21.59 3.78 30.45
N ASN A 44 20.93 3.81 29.27
CA ASN A 44 20.89 5.02 28.44
C ASN A 44 20.00 6.10 29.06
N THR A 45 20.58 6.93 29.89
CA THR A 45 19.93 8.09 30.54
C THR A 45 19.77 9.29 29.60
N ASN A 46 20.55 9.36 28.53
CA ASN A 46 20.59 10.51 27.60
C ASN A 46 19.56 10.44 26.46
N ARG A 47 18.72 9.39 26.42
CA ARG A 47 17.67 9.19 25.41
C ARG A 47 18.16 9.28 23.95
N ASP A 48 19.43 8.90 23.69
CA ASP A 48 19.93 8.76 22.32
C ASP A 48 19.34 7.50 21.69
N SER A 49 18.23 7.68 21.00
CA SER A 49 17.49 6.59 20.35
C SER A 49 18.34 5.81 19.35
N LEU A 50 19.26 6.47 18.66
CA LEU A 50 20.13 5.78 17.67
C LEU A 50 21.05 4.76 18.36
N THR A 51 21.71 5.19 19.44
CA THR A 51 22.57 4.29 20.24
C THR A 51 21.77 3.15 20.87
N VAL A 52 20.56 3.44 21.39
CA VAL A 52 19.68 2.41 21.98
C VAL A 52 19.28 1.38 20.92
N TYR A 53 18.75 1.80 19.79
CA TYR A 53 18.23 0.86 18.79
C TYR A 53 19.34 0.04 18.11
N ARG A 54 20.53 0.59 17.92
CA ARG A 54 21.70 -0.19 17.52
C ARG A 54 22.07 -1.24 18.57
N ALA A 55 22.03 -0.86 19.85
CA ALA A 55 22.31 -1.79 20.94
C ALA A 55 21.24 -2.89 21.07
N VAL A 56 19.96 -2.61 20.77
CA VAL A 56 18.90 -3.63 20.68
C VAL A 56 19.25 -4.68 19.62
N VAL A 57 19.58 -4.25 18.40
CA VAL A 57 19.93 -5.15 17.29
C VAL A 57 21.18 -5.99 17.62
N ASP A 58 22.20 -5.35 18.18
CA ASP A 58 23.43 -6.01 18.59
C ASP A 58 23.16 -7.03 19.71
N GLY A 59 22.38 -6.65 20.73
CA GLY A 59 22.04 -7.49 21.87
C GLY A 59 21.32 -8.77 21.45
N ILE A 60 20.32 -8.67 20.57
CA ILE A 60 19.64 -9.85 20.01
C ILE A 60 20.60 -10.68 19.17
N THR A 61 21.31 -10.04 18.24
CA THR A 61 22.23 -10.75 17.34
C THR A 61 23.27 -11.55 18.11
N TYR A 62 23.90 -10.95 19.12
CA TYR A 62 24.93 -11.62 19.92
C TYR A 62 24.35 -12.67 20.85
N SER A 63 23.15 -12.44 21.43
CA SER A 63 22.52 -13.45 22.29
C SER A 63 22.10 -14.69 21.51
N LEU A 64 21.50 -14.55 20.32
CA LEU A 64 21.12 -15.67 19.46
C LEU A 64 22.34 -16.47 19.00
N LYS A 65 23.41 -15.79 18.57
CA LYS A 65 24.65 -16.45 18.19
C LYS A 65 25.35 -17.09 19.38
N CYS A 66 25.32 -16.48 20.57
CA CYS A 66 25.83 -17.04 21.78
C CYS A 66 25.13 -18.37 22.10
N GLU A 67 23.80 -18.40 22.03
CA GLU A 67 22.99 -19.59 22.27
C GLU A 67 23.30 -20.71 21.27
N GLU A 68 23.50 -20.38 20.00
CA GLU A 68 23.90 -21.35 18.98
C GLU A 68 25.21 -22.05 19.34
N TYR A 69 26.27 -21.28 19.67
CA TYR A 69 27.56 -21.85 20.08
C TYR A 69 27.50 -22.54 21.44
N ASP A 70 26.73 -22.05 22.40
CA ASP A 70 26.61 -22.61 23.74
C ASP A 70 25.92 -23.98 23.74
N ARG A 71 25.03 -24.23 22.78
CA ARG A 71 24.38 -25.54 22.56
C ARG A 71 25.23 -26.54 21.79
N MET A 72 26.35 -26.14 21.23
CA MET A 72 27.24 -27.07 20.54
C MET A 72 27.94 -28.04 21.53
N PRO A 73 28.11 -29.31 21.15
CA PRO A 73 28.74 -30.30 22.04
C PRO A 73 30.19 -29.93 22.37
N ASN A 74 30.59 -30.21 23.60
CA ASN A 74 31.95 -30.08 24.05
C ASN A 74 32.83 -31.23 23.51
N ARG A 75 34.15 -31.22 23.87
CA ARG A 75 35.12 -32.27 23.47
C ARG A 75 34.69 -33.71 23.80
N LYS A 76 33.82 -33.90 24.79
CA LYS A 76 33.30 -35.20 25.22
C LYS A 76 31.95 -35.54 24.58
N GLY A 77 31.50 -34.78 23.59
CA GLY A 77 30.22 -34.95 22.94
C GLY A 77 29.01 -34.56 23.80
N LYS A 78 29.22 -33.91 24.95
CA LYS A 78 28.16 -33.51 25.87
C LYS A 78 27.78 -32.04 25.62
N VAL A 79 26.49 -31.78 25.53
CA VAL A 79 25.96 -30.42 25.54
C VAL A 79 25.84 -29.92 26.98
N LYS A 80 26.46 -28.78 27.28
CA LYS A 80 26.35 -28.09 28.57
C LYS A 80 26.21 -26.60 28.28
N THR A 81 25.02 -26.07 28.45
CA THR A 81 24.74 -24.65 28.30
C THR A 81 25.20 -23.88 29.55
N GLU A 82 25.85 -22.74 29.33
CA GLU A 82 26.35 -21.85 30.40
C GLU A 82 25.67 -20.51 30.41
N PHE A 83 25.12 -20.07 29.23
CA PHE A 83 24.58 -18.73 29.04
C PHE A 83 23.09 -18.70 28.70
N GLY A 84 22.39 -19.86 28.70
CA GLY A 84 21.02 -20.01 28.25
C GLY A 84 20.02 -19.07 28.96
N GLU A 85 20.08 -18.98 30.31
CA GLU A 85 19.20 -18.11 31.09
C GLU A 85 19.42 -16.62 30.77
N GLN A 86 20.69 -16.22 30.64
CA GLN A 86 21.06 -14.86 30.34
C GLN A 86 20.63 -14.46 28.92
N ASN A 87 20.83 -15.38 27.95
CA ASN A 87 20.37 -15.18 26.58
C ASN A 87 18.85 -15.08 26.50
N MET A 88 18.13 -15.97 27.22
CA MET A 88 16.66 -15.93 27.30
C MET A 88 16.18 -14.57 27.81
N LEU A 89 16.70 -14.09 28.94
CA LEU A 89 16.35 -12.81 29.52
C LEU A 89 16.57 -11.64 28.52
N ARG A 90 17.74 -11.61 27.87
CA ARG A 90 18.08 -10.54 26.92
C ARG A 90 17.18 -10.57 25.69
N VAL A 91 16.98 -11.77 25.13
CA VAL A 91 16.17 -11.93 23.93
C VAL A 91 14.73 -11.57 24.22
N THR A 92 14.12 -12.10 25.28
CA THR A 92 12.72 -11.79 25.62
C THR A 92 12.49 -10.30 25.91
N THR A 93 13.50 -9.62 26.49
CA THR A 93 13.43 -8.19 26.78
C THR A 93 13.59 -7.31 25.53
N LEU A 94 14.54 -7.66 24.65
CA LEU A 94 14.92 -6.80 23.52
C LEU A 94 14.15 -7.11 22.24
N TYR A 95 13.65 -8.33 22.06
CA TYR A 95 13.01 -8.75 20.81
C TYR A 95 11.81 -7.89 20.39
N PRO A 96 10.88 -7.52 21.30
CA PRO A 96 9.77 -6.62 20.92
C PRO A 96 10.25 -5.25 20.44
N MET A 97 11.42 -4.80 20.91
CA MET A 97 11.98 -3.49 20.53
C MET A 97 12.59 -3.47 19.12
N LEU A 98 12.73 -4.62 18.45
CA LEU A 98 13.29 -4.68 17.08
C LEU A 98 12.41 -3.99 16.06
N ILE A 99 11.10 -4.00 16.24
CA ILE A 99 10.16 -3.30 15.33
C ILE A 99 10.34 -1.79 15.46
N ASP A 100 10.36 -1.28 16.68
CA ASP A 100 10.61 0.15 16.94
C ASP A 100 11.99 0.56 16.42
N ALA A 101 13.00 -0.27 16.64
CA ALA A 101 14.35 -0.05 16.12
C ALA A 101 14.37 0.02 14.60
N GLY A 102 13.68 -0.92 13.93
CA GLY A 102 13.54 -0.93 12.48
C GLY A 102 12.84 0.31 11.95
N GLN A 103 11.69 0.65 12.51
CA GLN A 103 10.93 1.84 12.12
C GLN A 103 11.73 3.14 12.30
N PHE A 104 12.44 3.27 13.42
CA PHE A 104 13.27 4.45 13.68
C PHE A 104 14.43 4.55 12.70
N LEU A 105 15.16 3.46 12.49
CA LEU A 105 16.34 3.43 11.63
C LEU A 105 16.01 3.59 10.13
N LEU A 106 14.82 3.18 9.69
CA LEU A 106 14.33 3.39 8.32
C LEU A 106 14.06 4.86 7.98
N LYS A 107 13.86 5.74 8.97
CA LYS A 107 13.55 7.16 8.73
C LYS A 107 14.70 7.94 8.08
N SER A 108 15.92 7.47 8.23
CA SER A 108 17.12 8.13 7.68
C SER A 108 17.79 7.26 6.64
N SER A 109 18.17 7.86 5.50
CA SER A 109 18.92 7.18 4.45
C SER A 109 20.27 6.59 4.94
N TYR A 110 20.88 7.21 5.94
CA TYR A 110 22.15 6.73 6.52
C TYR A 110 22.02 5.48 7.37
N THR A 111 20.86 5.24 7.98
CA THR A 111 20.60 4.09 8.87
C THR A 111 19.63 3.09 8.27
N LYS A 112 19.15 3.33 7.05
CA LYS A 112 18.15 2.53 6.36
C LYS A 112 18.47 1.04 6.33
N VAL A 113 19.71 0.68 5.95
CA VAL A 113 20.14 -0.71 5.88
C VAL A 113 20.15 -1.37 7.28
N GLU A 114 20.45 -0.60 8.32
CA GLU A 114 20.39 -1.08 9.72
C GLU A 114 18.92 -1.33 10.12
N GLY A 115 17.99 -0.45 9.69
CA GLY A 115 16.55 -0.62 9.90
C GLY A 115 15.99 -1.85 9.21
N GLN A 116 16.35 -2.07 7.95
CA GLN A 116 16.00 -3.31 7.23
C GLN A 116 16.49 -4.54 7.98
N LYS A 117 17.76 -4.55 8.42
CA LYS A 117 18.33 -5.66 9.19
C LYS A 117 17.63 -5.92 10.52
N ALA A 118 17.18 -4.85 11.21
CA ALA A 118 16.44 -5.01 12.47
C ALA A 118 15.11 -5.74 12.25
N LEU A 119 14.34 -5.34 11.22
CA LEU A 119 13.07 -5.98 10.89
C LEU A 119 13.26 -7.40 10.33
N GLU A 120 14.29 -7.62 9.51
CA GLU A 120 14.64 -8.97 9.02
C GLU A 120 15.07 -9.88 10.18
N LEU A 121 15.80 -9.35 11.17
CA LEU A 121 16.18 -10.08 12.38
C LEU A 121 14.93 -10.47 13.18
N TYR A 122 13.95 -9.58 13.31
CA TYR A 122 12.66 -9.90 13.94
C TYR A 122 12.01 -11.10 13.25
N LEU A 123 11.85 -11.04 11.93
CA LEU A 123 11.19 -12.09 11.15
C LEU A 123 11.96 -13.43 11.21
N THR A 124 13.30 -13.40 11.11
CA THR A 124 14.12 -14.61 11.10
C THR A 124 14.22 -15.28 12.47
N ALA A 125 14.18 -14.48 13.54
CA ALA A 125 14.23 -14.99 14.90
C ALA A 125 12.87 -15.50 15.41
N ARG A 126 11.76 -15.23 14.72
CA ARG A 126 10.39 -15.57 15.17
C ARG A 126 10.21 -17.04 15.54
N ASN A 127 10.86 -17.95 14.83
CA ASN A 127 10.78 -19.39 15.09
C ASN A 127 11.74 -19.86 16.21
N ASN A 128 12.48 -18.96 16.85
CA ASN A 128 13.38 -19.33 17.93
C ASN A 128 12.57 -19.63 19.21
N PRO A 129 12.85 -20.73 19.92
CA PRO A 129 12.12 -21.06 21.16
C PRO A 129 12.12 -19.98 22.24
N MET A 130 13.10 -19.06 22.24
CA MET A 130 13.17 -17.97 23.20
C MET A 130 12.14 -16.87 22.97
N VAL A 131 11.50 -16.81 21.81
CA VAL A 131 10.54 -15.75 21.45
C VAL A 131 9.15 -16.29 21.13
N ILE A 132 8.92 -17.59 21.17
CA ILE A 132 7.68 -18.23 20.75
C ILE A 132 6.46 -17.72 21.54
N ASP A 133 6.64 -17.40 22.82
CA ASP A 133 5.60 -16.91 23.72
C ASP A 133 5.39 -15.38 23.65
N ILE A 134 6.20 -14.67 22.85
CA ILE A 134 6.03 -13.23 22.63
C ILE A 134 4.95 -13.01 21.56
N PRO A 135 4.06 -12.02 21.70
CA PRO A 135 3.08 -11.69 20.66
C PRO A 135 3.72 -11.56 19.29
N ASP A 136 3.05 -12.10 18.27
CA ASP A 136 3.56 -12.10 16.91
C ASP A 136 3.14 -10.82 16.16
N GLU A 137 4.09 -9.95 15.92
CA GLU A 137 3.94 -8.72 15.14
C GLU A 137 4.69 -8.81 13.79
N SER A 138 4.86 -10.02 13.26
CA SER A 138 5.56 -10.26 11.99
C SER A 138 4.89 -9.55 10.81
N GLY A 139 3.56 -9.38 10.85
CA GLY A 139 2.83 -8.59 9.87
C GLY A 139 3.34 -7.15 9.80
N ILE A 140 3.51 -6.52 10.96
CA ILE A 140 4.01 -5.14 11.07
C ILE A 140 5.45 -5.04 10.55
N ALA A 141 6.33 -5.95 10.97
CA ALA A 141 7.72 -5.97 10.52
C ALA A 141 7.82 -6.16 8.99
N ALA A 142 7.04 -7.08 8.44
CA ALA A 142 6.99 -7.34 7.01
C ALA A 142 6.41 -6.15 6.23
N TYR A 143 5.35 -5.50 6.72
CA TYR A 143 4.78 -4.31 6.09
C TYR A 143 5.79 -3.16 5.98
N TYR A 144 6.53 -2.85 7.05
CA TYR A 144 7.55 -1.80 7.00
C TYR A 144 8.67 -2.11 6.02
N LEU A 145 9.11 -3.37 5.92
CA LEU A 145 10.06 -3.81 4.90
C LEU A 145 9.49 -3.66 3.49
N ALA A 146 8.26 -4.11 3.27
CA ALA A 146 7.60 -4.00 1.98
C ALA A 146 7.51 -2.54 1.51
N TYR A 147 7.05 -1.65 2.40
CA TYR A 147 6.93 -0.23 2.12
C TYR A 147 8.28 0.45 1.83
N ASP A 148 9.31 0.11 2.60
CA ASP A 148 10.66 0.65 2.39
C ASP A 148 11.28 0.18 1.07
N TYR A 149 11.12 -1.09 0.72
CA TYR A 149 11.57 -1.63 -0.56
C TYR A 149 10.79 -1.05 -1.75
N LEU A 150 9.49 -0.79 -1.60
CA LEU A 150 8.68 -0.08 -2.61
C LEU A 150 9.25 1.33 -2.86
N LYS A 151 9.51 2.10 -1.80
CA LYS A 151 10.11 3.45 -1.89
C LYS A 151 11.49 3.43 -2.57
N SER A 152 12.23 2.35 -2.41
CA SER A 152 13.54 2.13 -3.04
C SER A 152 13.45 1.56 -4.45
N ARG A 153 12.23 1.35 -4.99
CA ARG A 153 11.95 0.71 -6.28
C ARG A 153 12.51 -0.72 -6.38
N ASN A 154 12.72 -1.38 -5.27
CA ASN A 154 13.06 -2.80 -5.22
C ASN A 154 11.78 -3.63 -5.13
N PHE A 155 11.02 -3.67 -6.24
CA PHE A 155 9.68 -4.25 -6.29
C PHE A 155 9.67 -5.73 -5.91
N ARG A 156 10.69 -6.50 -6.29
CA ARG A 156 10.81 -7.92 -5.93
C ARG A 156 10.81 -8.14 -4.41
N MET A 157 11.57 -7.32 -3.67
CA MET A 157 11.61 -7.43 -2.22
C MET A 157 10.35 -6.85 -1.58
N ALA A 158 9.80 -5.77 -2.15
CA ALA A 158 8.55 -5.19 -1.71
C ALA A 158 7.40 -6.19 -1.79
N GLU A 159 7.23 -6.88 -2.92
CA GLU A 159 6.21 -7.93 -3.10
C GLU A 159 6.40 -9.10 -2.13
N LYS A 160 7.64 -9.59 -1.98
CA LYS A 160 7.95 -10.68 -1.04
C LYS A 160 7.46 -10.37 0.37
N TYR A 161 7.74 -9.17 0.87
CA TYR A 161 7.35 -8.79 2.22
C TYR A 161 5.90 -8.35 2.31
N ALA A 162 5.31 -7.80 1.26
CA ALA A 162 3.88 -7.55 1.19
C ALA A 162 3.07 -8.84 1.25
N ASP A 163 3.47 -9.88 0.50
CA ASP A 163 2.84 -11.21 0.54
C ASP A 163 2.90 -11.84 1.93
N LEU A 164 4.00 -11.63 2.68
CA LEU A 164 4.09 -12.07 4.06
C LEU A 164 3.16 -11.27 4.97
N ALA A 165 3.17 -9.94 4.86
CA ALA A 165 2.35 -9.07 5.69
C ALA A 165 0.83 -9.23 5.43
N MET A 166 0.44 -9.62 4.22
CA MET A 166 -0.95 -9.95 3.87
C MET A 166 -1.52 -11.17 4.62
N GLN A 167 -0.68 -11.99 5.24
CA GLN A 167 -1.12 -13.14 6.03
C GLN A 167 -1.60 -12.74 7.43
N TYR A 168 -1.40 -11.49 7.85
CA TYR A 168 -1.76 -10.94 9.14
C TYR A 168 -2.91 -9.95 8.98
N GLU A 169 -3.98 -10.13 9.75
CA GLU A 169 -5.22 -9.36 9.62
C GLU A 169 -4.98 -7.84 9.73
N GLU A 170 -4.13 -7.43 10.69
CA GLU A 170 -3.83 -6.03 10.98
C GLU A 170 -3.07 -5.30 9.85
N THR A 171 -2.37 -6.03 8.98
CA THR A 171 -1.57 -5.46 7.89
C THR A 171 -2.02 -5.90 6.50
N ALA A 172 -3.02 -6.79 6.41
CA ALA A 172 -3.47 -7.35 5.13
C ALA A 172 -3.86 -6.26 4.12
N GLN A 173 -4.74 -5.34 4.51
CA GLN A 173 -5.26 -4.30 3.62
C GLN A 173 -4.16 -3.37 3.10
N VAL A 174 -3.33 -2.82 4.00
CA VAL A 174 -2.25 -1.90 3.61
C VAL A 174 -1.16 -2.59 2.78
N SER A 175 -1.00 -3.90 2.94
CA SER A 175 -0.03 -4.69 2.18
C SER A 175 -0.52 -5.03 0.78
N VAL A 176 -1.83 -5.22 0.57
CA VAL A 176 -2.43 -5.30 -0.77
C VAL A 176 -2.18 -4.01 -1.55
N GLU A 177 -2.26 -2.85 -0.89
CA GLU A 177 -1.92 -1.57 -1.53
C GLU A 177 -0.47 -1.51 -2.00
N VAL A 178 0.49 -1.93 -1.16
CA VAL A 178 1.91 -2.00 -1.54
C VAL A 178 2.10 -2.92 -2.74
N LYS A 179 1.44 -4.08 -2.72
CA LYS A 179 1.49 -5.03 -3.85
C LYS A 179 0.91 -4.44 -5.12
N ALA A 180 -0.23 -3.76 -5.04
CA ALA A 180 -0.83 -3.07 -6.18
C ALA A 180 0.09 -2.00 -6.77
N GLU A 181 0.76 -1.19 -5.94
CA GLU A 181 1.74 -0.22 -6.41
C GLU A 181 2.92 -0.90 -7.13
N CYS A 182 3.45 -2.02 -6.60
CA CYS A 182 4.49 -2.79 -7.26
C CYS A 182 4.05 -3.32 -8.63
N MET A 183 2.84 -3.89 -8.70
CA MET A 183 2.27 -4.40 -9.97
C MET A 183 2.12 -3.28 -10.99
N GLY A 184 1.61 -2.11 -10.58
CA GLY A 184 1.43 -0.95 -11.46
C GLY A 184 2.74 -0.45 -12.08
N GLU A 185 3.83 -0.47 -11.32
CA GLU A 185 5.16 -0.04 -11.77
C GLU A 185 5.87 -1.08 -12.67
N GLN A 186 5.48 -2.35 -12.61
CA GLN A 186 6.14 -3.46 -13.29
C GLN A 186 5.40 -3.98 -14.51
N MET A 187 4.19 -3.50 -14.81
CA MET A 187 3.39 -3.97 -15.95
C MET A 187 4.16 -3.90 -17.27
N LYS A 188 4.20 -5.01 -18.01
CA LYS A 188 4.91 -5.11 -19.29
C LYS A 188 4.03 -5.61 -20.45
N ASN A 189 2.98 -6.34 -20.14
CA ASN A 189 2.12 -7.00 -21.12
C ASN A 189 0.64 -6.95 -20.71
N ALA A 190 -0.23 -7.47 -21.57
CA ALA A 190 -1.67 -7.47 -21.33
C ALA A 190 -2.08 -8.32 -20.12
N GLU A 191 -1.39 -9.44 -19.88
CA GLU A 191 -1.70 -10.32 -18.75
C GLU A 191 -1.39 -9.64 -17.42
N ASP A 192 -0.22 -8.98 -17.28
CA ASP A 192 0.13 -8.17 -16.12
C ASP A 192 -0.95 -7.09 -15.88
N SER A 193 -1.42 -6.47 -16.95
CA SER A 193 -2.45 -5.43 -16.89
C SER A 193 -3.78 -5.96 -16.38
N LEU A 194 -4.21 -7.15 -16.81
CA LEU A 194 -5.44 -7.80 -16.32
C LEU A 194 -5.34 -8.20 -14.85
N GLN A 195 -4.19 -8.74 -14.44
CA GLN A 195 -3.95 -9.09 -13.04
C GLN A 195 -3.96 -7.85 -12.14
N TYR A 196 -3.33 -6.78 -12.57
CA TYR A 196 -3.33 -5.51 -11.84
C TYR A 196 -4.75 -4.92 -11.74
N LEU A 197 -5.50 -4.91 -12.83
CA LEU A 197 -6.88 -4.42 -12.84
C LEU A 197 -7.77 -5.23 -11.88
N ALA A 198 -7.61 -6.56 -11.84
CA ALA A 198 -8.36 -7.40 -10.90
C ALA A 198 -8.07 -7.04 -9.43
N VAL A 199 -6.81 -6.72 -9.09
CA VAL A 199 -6.43 -6.25 -7.75
C VAL A 199 -7.03 -4.89 -7.46
N LEU A 200 -6.98 -3.95 -8.40
CA LEU A 200 -7.57 -2.62 -8.23
C LEU A 200 -9.10 -2.67 -8.07
N ALA A 201 -9.76 -3.52 -8.86
CA ALA A 201 -11.19 -3.74 -8.77
C ALA A 201 -11.58 -4.24 -7.37
N LYS A 202 -10.86 -5.25 -6.88
CA LYS A 202 -11.10 -5.80 -5.53
C LYS A 202 -10.85 -4.79 -4.41
N LEU A 203 -9.79 -3.99 -4.49
CA LEU A 203 -9.52 -2.90 -3.54
C LEU A 203 -10.69 -1.90 -3.51
N TYR A 204 -11.15 -1.50 -4.69
CA TYR A 204 -12.27 -0.56 -4.81
C TYR A 204 -13.59 -1.16 -4.26
N GLU A 205 -13.87 -2.43 -4.52
CA GLU A 205 -15.04 -3.14 -3.97
C GLU A 205 -15.02 -3.20 -2.43
N THR A 206 -13.84 -3.40 -1.85
CA THR A 206 -13.67 -3.46 -0.40
C THR A 206 -13.96 -2.10 0.26
N GLU A 207 -13.48 -1.00 -0.35
CA GLU A 207 -13.65 0.37 0.13
C GLU A 207 -14.09 1.33 -0.98
N PRO A 208 -15.34 1.29 -1.43
CA PRO A 208 -15.82 2.09 -2.58
C PRO A 208 -15.70 3.61 -2.38
N THR A 209 -15.65 4.08 -1.13
CA THR A 209 -15.47 5.50 -0.80
C THR A 209 -14.01 5.97 -0.78
N ASN A 210 -13.06 5.05 -0.93
CA ASN A 210 -11.64 5.35 -0.94
C ASN A 210 -11.24 5.98 -2.28
N SER A 211 -11.04 7.29 -2.28
CA SER A 211 -10.69 8.05 -3.49
C SER A 211 -9.35 7.65 -4.11
N LYS A 212 -8.44 7.06 -3.33
CA LYS A 212 -7.15 6.54 -3.81
C LYS A 212 -7.37 5.37 -4.76
N TYR A 213 -8.24 4.42 -4.40
CA TYR A 213 -8.52 3.24 -5.23
C TYR A 213 -9.22 3.63 -6.53
N PHE A 214 -10.19 4.53 -6.46
CA PHE A 214 -10.82 5.08 -7.64
C PHE A 214 -9.79 5.77 -8.55
N SER A 215 -8.92 6.60 -7.98
CA SER A 215 -7.88 7.30 -8.75
C SER A 215 -6.91 6.33 -9.43
N TRP A 216 -6.52 5.24 -8.76
CA TRP A 216 -5.67 4.21 -9.36
C TRP A 216 -6.34 3.50 -10.52
N LEU A 217 -7.63 3.16 -10.35
CA LEU A 217 -8.43 2.51 -11.39
C LEU A 217 -8.55 3.42 -12.63
N MET A 218 -8.84 4.69 -12.44
CA MET A 218 -8.94 5.68 -13.53
C MET A 218 -7.58 5.93 -14.20
N LYS A 219 -6.52 6.06 -13.41
CA LYS A 219 -5.16 6.22 -13.95
C LYS A 219 -4.74 5.01 -14.78
N PHE A 220 -5.03 3.80 -14.29
CA PHE A 220 -4.77 2.58 -15.04
C PHE A 220 -5.48 2.61 -16.40
N TYR A 221 -6.76 2.92 -16.41
CA TYR A 221 -7.56 3.01 -17.62
C TYR A 221 -6.96 4.00 -18.63
N GLN A 222 -6.62 5.21 -18.20
CA GLN A 222 -6.05 6.26 -19.06
C GLN A 222 -4.74 5.85 -19.74
N HIS A 223 -3.94 4.96 -19.13
CA HIS A 223 -2.62 4.59 -19.63
C HIS A 223 -2.57 3.24 -20.35
N SER A 224 -3.59 2.40 -20.20
CA SER A 224 -3.53 1.00 -20.66
C SER A 224 -4.32 0.70 -21.93
N THR A 225 -5.06 1.68 -22.49
CA THR A 225 -5.96 1.52 -23.64
C THR A 225 -5.34 0.87 -24.88
N ALA A 226 -4.02 0.88 -25.03
CA ALA A 226 -3.32 0.27 -26.17
C ALA A 226 -2.95 -1.22 -25.97
N ARG A 227 -3.17 -1.83 -24.81
CA ARG A 227 -2.58 -3.11 -24.46
C ARG A 227 -3.55 -4.26 -24.22
N PHE A 228 -4.82 -4.00 -23.92
CA PHE A 228 -5.83 -5.05 -23.77
C PHE A 228 -7.25 -4.50 -24.03
N ASN A 229 -8.18 -5.42 -24.32
CA ASN A 229 -9.57 -5.05 -24.59
C ASN A 229 -10.32 -4.84 -23.26
N ILE A 230 -10.43 -3.59 -22.82
CA ILE A 230 -11.13 -3.23 -21.59
C ILE A 230 -12.64 -3.50 -21.69
N GLU A 231 -13.23 -3.40 -22.89
CA GLU A 231 -14.66 -3.65 -23.10
C GLU A 231 -14.97 -5.13 -22.80
N SER A 232 -14.16 -6.06 -23.31
CA SER A 232 -14.29 -7.48 -22.97
C SER A 232 -14.13 -7.76 -21.48
N PHE A 233 -13.27 -7.01 -20.79
CA PHE A 233 -13.14 -7.10 -19.34
C PHE A 233 -14.41 -6.64 -18.63
N ILE A 234 -14.96 -5.51 -19.02
CA ILE A 234 -16.20 -4.95 -18.47
C ILE A 234 -17.36 -5.95 -18.67
N ASP A 235 -17.52 -6.47 -19.86
CA ASP A 235 -18.59 -7.43 -20.19
C ASP A 235 -18.46 -8.70 -19.33
N HIS A 236 -17.24 -9.21 -19.18
CA HIS A 236 -16.99 -10.37 -18.32
C HIS A 236 -17.31 -10.10 -16.85
N GLN A 237 -16.96 -8.90 -16.34
CA GLN A 237 -17.28 -8.51 -14.95
C GLN A 237 -18.79 -8.37 -14.75
N LEU A 238 -19.53 -7.78 -15.70
CA LEU A 238 -20.99 -7.65 -15.63
C LEU A 238 -21.71 -9.00 -15.62
N VAL A 239 -21.17 -10.01 -16.31
CA VAL A 239 -21.69 -11.37 -16.28
C VAL A 239 -21.46 -12.03 -14.91
N ASN A 240 -20.28 -11.81 -14.32
CA ASN A 240 -19.90 -12.45 -13.06
C ASN A 240 -20.48 -11.76 -11.81
N ASP A 241 -20.58 -10.42 -11.83
CA ASP A 241 -21.14 -9.63 -10.74
C ASP A 241 -21.89 -8.40 -11.29
N SER A 242 -23.19 -8.56 -11.53
CA SER A 242 -24.06 -7.51 -11.99
C SER A 242 -24.32 -6.41 -10.94
N LYS A 243 -23.91 -6.61 -9.69
CA LYS A 243 -24.08 -5.64 -8.58
C LYS A 243 -22.84 -4.79 -8.35
N SER A 244 -21.72 -5.07 -9.01
CA SER A 244 -20.52 -4.24 -8.94
C SER A 244 -20.73 -2.93 -9.68
N ALA A 245 -20.40 -1.79 -9.04
CA ALA A 245 -20.41 -0.48 -9.68
C ALA A 245 -19.22 -0.28 -10.63
N ILE A 246 -18.13 -1.05 -10.48
CA ILE A 246 -16.87 -0.86 -11.21
C ILE A 246 -17.03 -0.99 -12.72
N PRO A 247 -17.66 -2.02 -13.27
CA PRO A 247 -17.84 -2.13 -14.71
C PRO A 247 -18.59 -0.95 -15.32
N TRP A 248 -19.59 -0.44 -14.60
CA TRP A 248 -20.36 0.73 -15.02
C TRP A 248 -19.56 2.03 -14.95
N ILE A 249 -18.68 2.18 -13.93
CA ILE A 249 -17.74 3.32 -13.85
C ILE A 249 -16.79 3.31 -15.03
N LEU A 250 -16.19 2.15 -15.34
CA LEU A 250 -15.28 2.00 -16.47
C LEU A 250 -15.98 2.28 -17.80
N LYS A 251 -17.20 1.77 -17.98
CA LYS A 251 -18.01 2.05 -19.17
C LYS A 251 -18.30 3.53 -19.32
N GLY A 252 -18.68 4.20 -18.24
CA GLY A 252 -18.89 5.65 -18.20
C GLY A 252 -17.63 6.43 -18.56
N GLU A 253 -16.47 6.03 -18.06
CA GLU A 253 -15.19 6.67 -18.36
C GLU A 253 -14.81 6.53 -19.85
N ILE A 254 -14.97 5.33 -20.43
CA ILE A 254 -14.76 5.09 -21.86
C ILE A 254 -15.62 6.01 -22.71
N ALA A 255 -16.92 6.05 -22.41
CA ALA A 255 -17.87 6.85 -23.14
C ALA A 255 -17.56 8.35 -22.98
N MET A 256 -17.25 8.82 -21.78
CA MET A 256 -16.89 10.21 -21.47
C MET A 256 -15.63 10.65 -22.24
N GLN A 257 -14.58 9.83 -22.28
CA GLN A 257 -13.35 10.14 -23.03
C GLN A 257 -13.59 10.18 -24.55
N ALA A 258 -14.54 9.38 -25.04
CA ALA A 258 -14.93 9.37 -26.44
C ALA A 258 -15.94 10.48 -26.81
N GLY A 259 -16.36 11.31 -25.84
CA GLY A 259 -17.37 12.34 -26.05
C GLY A 259 -18.79 11.79 -26.22
N ARG A 260 -19.02 10.51 -25.92
CA ARG A 260 -20.35 9.89 -26.00
C ARG A 260 -21.11 10.14 -24.70
N TRP A 261 -21.57 11.40 -24.53
CA TRP A 261 -22.10 11.90 -23.25
C TRP A 261 -23.31 11.13 -22.74
N ASP A 262 -24.25 10.76 -23.62
CA ASP A 262 -25.47 10.04 -23.24
C ASP A 262 -25.12 8.65 -22.67
N GLU A 263 -24.23 7.90 -23.33
CA GLU A 263 -23.76 6.60 -22.84
C GLU A 263 -23.01 6.75 -21.50
N ALA A 264 -22.19 7.81 -21.35
CA ALA A 264 -21.47 8.08 -20.12
C ALA A 264 -22.44 8.36 -18.97
N ILE A 265 -23.45 9.19 -19.20
CA ILE A 265 -24.48 9.55 -18.20
C ILE A 265 -25.24 8.30 -17.75
N GLU A 266 -25.68 7.44 -18.68
CA GLU A 266 -26.39 6.20 -18.35
C GLU A 266 -25.52 5.26 -17.51
N ALA A 267 -24.28 5.01 -17.93
CA ALA A 267 -23.36 4.14 -17.23
C ALA A 267 -23.04 4.65 -15.82
N TYR A 268 -22.73 5.94 -15.68
CA TYR A 268 -22.47 6.51 -14.37
C TYR A 268 -23.69 6.56 -13.46
N LYS A 269 -24.90 6.75 -13.99
CA LYS A 269 -26.15 6.67 -13.20
C LYS A 269 -26.35 5.27 -12.64
N LEU A 270 -26.11 4.21 -13.41
CA LEU A 270 -26.16 2.83 -12.92
C LEU A 270 -25.10 2.59 -11.84
N ALA A 271 -23.90 3.13 -12.01
CA ALA A 271 -22.87 3.06 -10.98
C ALA A 271 -23.27 3.80 -9.68
N ASP A 272 -23.92 4.96 -9.81
CA ASP A 272 -24.40 5.75 -8.68
C ASP A 272 -25.58 5.07 -7.94
N GLU A 273 -26.44 4.36 -8.65
CA GLU A 273 -27.51 3.55 -8.06
C GLU A 273 -26.94 2.37 -7.24
N LEU A 274 -25.93 1.71 -7.77
CA LEU A 274 -25.25 0.59 -7.08
C LEU A 274 -24.41 1.07 -5.90
N SER A 275 -23.83 2.27 -5.98
CA SER A 275 -22.95 2.84 -4.95
C SER A 275 -23.17 4.35 -4.77
N PRO A 276 -24.24 4.79 -4.07
CA PRO A 276 -24.69 6.19 -4.03
C PRO A 276 -23.76 7.20 -3.34
N ASN A 277 -22.69 6.72 -2.71
CA ASN A 277 -21.76 7.56 -1.96
C ASN A 277 -20.46 7.89 -2.71
N LEU A 278 -20.36 7.52 -3.97
CA LEU A 278 -19.19 7.75 -4.79
C LEU A 278 -19.18 9.18 -5.34
N ILE A 279 -18.50 10.08 -4.60
CA ILE A 279 -18.39 11.50 -4.98
C ILE A 279 -17.84 11.69 -6.41
N PRO A 280 -16.78 10.99 -6.84
CA PRO A 280 -16.29 11.13 -8.22
C PRO A 280 -17.30 10.71 -9.29
N VAL A 281 -18.11 9.68 -9.03
CA VAL A 281 -19.16 9.25 -9.97
C VAL A 281 -20.23 10.31 -10.10
N ALA A 282 -20.77 10.82 -9.01
CA ALA A 282 -21.75 11.90 -9.01
C ALA A 282 -21.19 13.17 -9.67
N PHE A 283 -19.92 13.47 -9.48
CA PHE A 283 -19.22 14.56 -10.14
C PHE A 283 -19.17 14.37 -11.67
N ASN A 284 -18.77 13.18 -12.13
CA ASN A 284 -18.69 12.86 -13.56
C ASN A 284 -20.07 12.91 -14.24
N ILE A 285 -21.15 12.48 -13.55
CA ILE A 285 -22.52 12.66 -14.07
C ILE A 285 -22.79 14.14 -14.31
N GLY A 286 -22.51 15.00 -13.33
CA GLY A 286 -22.73 16.45 -13.48
C GLY A 286 -21.89 17.07 -14.60
N VAL A 287 -20.66 16.63 -14.79
CA VAL A 287 -19.80 17.09 -15.90
C VAL A 287 -20.36 16.62 -17.24
N CYS A 288 -20.71 15.34 -17.39
CA CYS A 288 -21.28 14.81 -18.64
C CYS A 288 -22.62 15.48 -19.02
N LEU A 289 -23.48 15.73 -18.04
CA LEU A 289 -24.71 16.45 -18.23
C LEU A 289 -24.46 17.88 -18.73
N ASN A 290 -23.52 18.61 -18.17
CA ASN A 290 -23.13 19.93 -18.66
C ASN A 290 -22.62 19.86 -20.11
N MET A 291 -21.77 18.90 -20.44
CA MET A 291 -21.22 18.75 -21.78
C MET A 291 -22.34 18.44 -22.82
N ARG A 292 -23.23 17.52 -22.47
CA ARG A 292 -24.37 17.18 -23.34
C ARG A 292 -25.30 18.35 -23.51
N GLY A 293 -25.61 19.09 -22.45
CA GLY A 293 -26.41 20.31 -22.50
C GLY A 293 -25.78 21.37 -23.40
N LEU A 294 -24.45 21.53 -23.40
CA LEU A 294 -23.73 22.43 -24.30
C LEU A 294 -23.86 22.00 -25.77
N GLU A 295 -23.72 20.72 -26.08
CA GLU A 295 -23.91 20.23 -27.46
C GLU A 295 -25.31 20.54 -27.98
N ILE A 296 -26.34 20.14 -27.22
CA ILE A 296 -27.75 20.41 -27.63
C ILE A 296 -28.00 21.92 -27.76
N ARG A 297 -27.48 22.72 -26.83
CA ARG A 297 -27.58 24.16 -26.89
C ARG A 297 -27.01 24.73 -28.20
N ASN A 298 -25.84 24.27 -28.61
CA ASN A 298 -25.21 24.70 -29.84
C ASN A 298 -26.06 24.30 -31.07
N GLU A 299 -26.56 23.06 -31.10
CA GLU A 299 -27.49 22.62 -32.16
C GLU A 299 -28.76 23.47 -32.22
N VAL A 300 -29.35 23.80 -31.06
CA VAL A 300 -30.54 24.65 -30.96
C VAL A 300 -30.24 26.06 -31.49
N LEU A 301 -29.13 26.68 -31.11
CA LEU A 301 -28.72 27.99 -31.55
C LEU A 301 -28.48 28.05 -33.07
N GLU A 302 -27.88 27.03 -33.66
CA GLU A 302 -27.68 26.93 -35.10
C GLU A 302 -29.02 26.85 -35.85
N LYS A 303 -29.97 26.04 -35.40
CA LYS A 303 -31.29 25.90 -35.98
C LYS A 303 -32.13 27.20 -35.83
N GLN A 304 -32.04 27.86 -34.67
CA GLN A 304 -32.69 29.17 -34.48
C GLN A 304 -32.14 30.22 -35.45
N GLN A 305 -30.85 30.23 -35.74
CA GLN A 305 -30.26 31.12 -36.76
C GLN A 305 -30.76 30.80 -38.17
N GLN A 306 -31.20 29.56 -38.41
CA GLN A 306 -31.82 29.13 -39.67
C GLN A 306 -33.34 29.44 -39.72
N GLY A 307 -33.90 30.04 -38.66
CA GLY A 307 -35.30 30.43 -38.56
C GLY A 307 -36.24 29.36 -38.00
N GLU A 308 -35.71 28.30 -37.43
CA GLU A 308 -36.50 27.25 -36.77
C GLU A 308 -36.94 27.70 -35.37
N LEU A 309 -38.18 27.42 -34.99
CA LEU A 309 -38.71 27.66 -33.65
C LEU A 309 -38.43 26.42 -32.78
N ILE A 310 -37.31 26.43 -32.05
CA ILE A 310 -36.94 25.36 -31.14
C ILE A 310 -36.91 25.89 -29.72
N SER A 311 -37.39 25.07 -28.80
CA SER A 311 -37.46 25.39 -27.38
C SER A 311 -36.09 25.31 -26.69
N GLU A 312 -35.76 26.32 -25.88
CA GLU A 312 -34.59 26.28 -25.01
C GLU A 312 -34.68 25.22 -23.90
N ASN A 313 -35.88 24.71 -23.62
CA ASN A 313 -36.08 23.66 -22.62
C ASN A 313 -35.32 22.38 -22.96
N ASP A 314 -35.03 22.11 -24.22
CA ASP A 314 -34.37 20.90 -24.67
C ASP A 314 -32.94 20.73 -24.09
N TYR A 315 -32.24 21.84 -23.84
CA TYR A 315 -30.91 21.79 -23.19
C TYR A 315 -30.92 22.22 -21.72
N MET A 316 -31.90 23.01 -21.28
CA MET A 316 -32.00 23.54 -19.92
C MET A 316 -32.14 22.42 -18.88
N ILE A 317 -32.83 21.34 -19.23
CA ILE A 317 -32.99 20.17 -18.35
C ILE A 317 -31.64 19.53 -17.97
N TYR A 318 -30.70 19.47 -18.90
CA TYR A 318 -29.37 18.92 -18.65
C TYR A 318 -28.60 19.75 -17.62
N PHE A 319 -28.66 21.07 -17.70
CA PHE A 319 -28.00 21.94 -16.73
C PHE A 319 -28.69 21.90 -15.36
N ALA A 320 -30.01 21.75 -15.32
CA ALA A 320 -30.76 21.58 -14.08
C ALA A 320 -30.38 20.28 -13.38
N ASP A 321 -30.27 19.19 -14.12
CA ASP A 321 -29.81 17.89 -13.57
C ASP A 321 -28.34 17.94 -13.17
N ALA A 322 -27.48 18.54 -13.99
CA ALA A 322 -26.07 18.74 -13.64
C ALA A 322 -25.91 19.47 -12.30
N ARG A 323 -26.64 20.59 -12.14
CA ARG A 323 -26.69 21.34 -10.88
C ARG A 323 -27.05 20.43 -9.69
N ASN A 324 -28.08 19.58 -9.82
CA ASN A 324 -28.55 18.73 -8.76
C ASN A 324 -27.45 17.74 -8.32
N TYR A 325 -26.77 17.11 -9.25
CA TYR A 325 -25.64 16.21 -8.94
C TYR A 325 -24.46 16.96 -8.32
N LEU A 326 -24.09 18.11 -8.87
CA LEU A 326 -22.95 18.90 -8.41
C LEU A 326 -23.19 19.56 -7.04
N GLU A 327 -24.44 19.95 -6.70
CA GLU A 327 -24.79 20.39 -5.35
C GLU A 327 -24.71 19.23 -4.34
N ARG A 328 -25.12 18.02 -4.74
CA ARG A 328 -24.91 16.83 -3.91
C ARG A 328 -23.41 16.57 -3.66
N VAL A 329 -22.57 16.76 -4.67
CA VAL A 329 -21.09 16.66 -4.55
C VAL A 329 -20.58 17.74 -3.61
N ARG A 330 -20.98 19.02 -3.79
CA ARG A 330 -20.60 20.15 -2.92
C ARG A 330 -20.94 19.88 -1.45
N ALA A 331 -22.12 19.35 -1.19
CA ALA A 331 -22.55 19.02 0.17
C ALA A 331 -21.70 17.93 0.83
N LYS A 332 -21.25 16.92 0.06
CA LYS A 332 -20.43 15.81 0.57
C LYS A 332 -18.91 16.10 0.57
N ASP A 333 -18.43 17.02 -0.25
CA ASP A 333 -17.02 17.43 -0.35
C ASP A 333 -16.86 18.96 -0.39
N PRO A 334 -17.28 19.67 0.68
CA PRO A 334 -17.27 21.13 0.69
C PRO A 334 -15.87 21.75 0.59
N ARG A 335 -14.83 20.98 0.97
CA ARG A 335 -13.42 21.41 0.92
C ARG A 335 -12.73 21.07 -0.39
N ARG A 336 -13.41 20.41 -1.32
CA ARG A 336 -12.85 19.97 -2.62
C ARG A 336 -11.62 19.07 -2.48
N ASN A 337 -11.64 18.19 -1.49
CA ASN A 337 -10.53 17.26 -1.25
C ASN A 337 -10.55 16.09 -2.24
N LYS A 338 -11.71 15.78 -2.81
CA LYS A 338 -11.91 14.64 -3.71
C LYS A 338 -12.06 15.08 -5.17
N VAL A 339 -12.83 16.15 -5.44
CA VAL A 339 -13.09 16.66 -6.80
C VAL A 339 -13.24 18.18 -6.79
N ASP A 340 -12.83 18.85 -7.88
CA ASP A 340 -13.06 20.30 -8.03
C ASP A 340 -14.40 20.59 -8.72
N TRP A 341 -15.45 20.61 -7.91
CA TRP A 341 -16.82 20.82 -8.35
C TRP A 341 -17.17 22.28 -8.68
N VAL A 342 -16.30 23.26 -8.38
CA VAL A 342 -16.63 24.69 -8.49
C VAL A 342 -16.91 25.09 -9.94
N ASN A 343 -15.99 24.78 -10.86
CA ASN A 343 -16.15 25.18 -12.25
C ASN A 343 -17.35 24.52 -12.95
N PRO A 344 -17.59 23.20 -12.83
CA PRO A 344 -18.79 22.60 -13.41
C PRO A 344 -20.09 23.13 -12.81
N LEU A 345 -20.15 23.41 -11.52
CA LEU A 345 -21.32 23.96 -10.86
C LEU A 345 -21.55 25.42 -11.25
N TYR A 346 -20.50 26.23 -11.36
CA TYR A 346 -20.57 27.58 -11.91
C TYR A 346 -21.15 27.62 -13.32
N MET A 347 -20.69 26.69 -14.18
CA MET A 347 -21.24 26.54 -15.54
C MET A 347 -22.75 26.27 -15.50
N ALA A 348 -23.17 25.28 -14.69
CA ALA A 348 -24.60 24.95 -14.60
C ALA A 348 -25.43 26.15 -14.13
N TYR A 349 -25.04 26.89 -13.09
CA TYR A 349 -25.77 28.08 -12.65
C TYR A 349 -25.77 29.21 -13.67
N THR A 350 -24.66 29.44 -14.35
CA THR A 350 -24.55 30.46 -15.38
C THR A 350 -25.54 30.21 -16.54
N LEU A 351 -25.59 28.94 -17.00
CA LEU A 351 -26.44 28.54 -18.11
C LEU A 351 -27.93 28.44 -17.72
N LEU A 352 -28.22 28.23 -16.44
CA LEU A 352 -29.57 28.32 -15.88
C LEU A 352 -30.01 29.76 -15.58
N GLY A 353 -29.12 30.76 -15.71
CA GLY A 353 -29.43 32.16 -15.45
C GLY A 353 -29.47 32.53 -13.95
N ASP A 354 -29.02 31.65 -13.05
CA ASP A 354 -28.90 31.94 -11.60
C ASP A 354 -27.63 32.75 -11.31
N LYS A 355 -27.72 34.05 -11.57
CA LYS A 355 -26.60 34.99 -11.45
C LYS A 355 -26.10 35.10 -10.02
N ILE A 356 -26.95 34.96 -9.00
CA ILE A 356 -26.56 35.10 -7.60
C ILE A 356 -25.64 33.96 -7.23
N LYS A 357 -26.05 32.73 -7.49
CA LYS A 357 -25.26 31.53 -7.19
C LYS A 357 -24.01 31.41 -8.05
N ALA A 358 -24.06 31.84 -9.30
CA ALA A 358 -22.88 31.92 -10.15
C ALA A 358 -21.81 32.86 -9.56
N GLN A 359 -22.20 34.07 -9.09
CA GLN A 359 -21.28 35.04 -8.48
C GLN A 359 -20.66 34.52 -7.17
N GLU A 360 -21.43 33.80 -6.32
CA GLU A 360 -20.90 33.14 -5.12
C GLU A 360 -19.76 32.17 -5.47
N LEU A 361 -19.89 31.40 -6.53
CA LEU A 361 -18.87 30.45 -6.96
C LEU A 361 -17.67 31.11 -7.64
N GLU A 362 -17.88 32.19 -8.37
CA GLU A 362 -16.81 32.98 -8.99
C GLU A 362 -15.83 33.53 -7.94
N ALA A 363 -16.32 33.96 -6.78
CA ALA A 363 -15.51 34.38 -5.67
C ALA A 363 -14.59 33.25 -5.11
N LEU A 364 -15.00 31.98 -5.27
CA LEU A 364 -14.19 30.82 -4.89
C LEU A 364 -13.14 30.48 -5.94
N THR A 365 -13.37 30.74 -7.23
CA THR A 365 -12.37 30.49 -8.29
C THR A 365 -11.23 31.49 -8.23
N ASN A 366 -11.51 32.76 -7.89
CA ASN A 366 -10.52 33.83 -7.87
C ASN A 366 -9.58 33.79 -6.65
N LYS A 367 -9.95 33.10 -5.55
CA LYS A 367 -9.09 32.94 -4.37
C LYS A 367 -7.87 32.04 -4.59
N PHE A 368 -7.82 31.25 -5.63
CA PHE A 368 -6.76 30.28 -5.92
C PHE A 368 -5.86 30.67 -7.10
N LYS A 369 -6.08 31.86 -7.70
CA LYS A 369 -5.18 32.44 -8.72
C LYS A 369 -4.13 33.39 -8.14
N LYS A 370 -4.05 33.49 -6.82
CA LYS A 370 -3.03 34.22 -6.07
C LYS A 370 -2.22 33.19 -5.25
#